data_e0f6d0314db7f3be4b84722562fbd325
#
_entry.id   e0f6d0314db7f3be4b84722562fbd325
#
_cell.length_a   1.000
_cell.length_b   1.000
_cell.length_c   1.000
_cell.angle_alpha   90.00
_cell.angle_beta   90.00
_cell.angle_gamma   90.00
#
_symmetry.space_group_name_H-M   'P 1'
#
loop_
_entity.id
_entity.type
_entity.pdbx_description
1 polymer ?
#
loop_
_entity_poly.entity_id
_entity_poly.type
_entity_poly.pdbx_seq_one_letter_code
_entity_poly.pdbx_strand_id
1 'polypeptide(L)'
;GPMWIGPLWDMEIAGRMTEEKVLETCFPSEEMLDAHRAAGLEWSEADTEYAQRELRRSVRCIAEAADLMSREHTLYHMDDVPNMAGTGQAPKMEAFFEAIKATGHAAARLPDIDPFFITDAPHDVVMSTTRAMLQGSTE
;
A
#
# COMPACT_ATOMS: atom_id res chain seq x y z
N GLY A 1 21.10 2.43 -16.73
CA GLY A 1 20.14 3.18 -17.58
C GLY A 1 19.65 4.44 -16.90
N PRO A 2 19.02 5.39 -17.62
CA PRO A 2 18.48 6.58 -17.00
C PRO A 2 17.41 6.20 -15.98
N MET A 3 17.53 6.71 -14.74
CA MET A 3 16.51 6.55 -13.70
C MET A 3 15.55 7.74 -13.76
N TRP A 4 14.26 7.46 -13.65
CA TRP A 4 13.24 8.48 -13.46
C TRP A 4 13.37 9.07 -12.05
N ILE A 5 13.43 10.40 -11.97
CA ILE A 5 13.52 11.15 -10.70
C ILE A 5 12.35 12.11 -10.48
N GLY A 6 11.37 12.08 -11.37
CA GLY A 6 10.15 12.89 -11.26
C GLY A 6 9.06 12.19 -10.44
N PRO A 7 7.90 12.85 -10.26
CA PRO A 7 6.74 12.25 -9.60
C PRO A 7 6.32 10.96 -10.31
N LEU A 8 6.08 9.90 -9.55
CA LEU A 8 5.66 8.61 -10.09
C LEU A 8 4.15 8.58 -10.37
N TRP A 9 3.37 9.39 -9.66
CA TRP A 9 1.92 9.44 -9.76
C TRP A 9 1.43 10.86 -10.00
N ASP A 10 0.38 10.96 -10.82
CA ASP A 10 -0.38 12.19 -11.00
C ASP A 10 -1.39 12.31 -9.84
N MET A 11 -1.19 13.29 -8.98
CA MET A 11 -2.02 13.53 -7.80
C MET A 11 -3.47 13.89 -8.15
N GLU A 12 -3.70 14.56 -9.28
CA GLU A 12 -5.05 14.88 -9.73
C GLU A 12 -5.81 13.62 -10.15
N ILE A 13 -5.13 12.72 -10.86
CA ILE A 13 -5.70 11.42 -11.26
C ILE A 13 -5.91 10.54 -10.03
N ALA A 14 -4.89 10.38 -9.20
CA ALA A 14 -4.96 9.55 -7.99
C ALA A 14 -6.05 10.04 -7.02
N GLY A 15 -6.20 11.35 -6.84
CA GLY A 15 -7.25 11.94 -5.99
C GLY A 15 -8.68 11.76 -6.51
N ARG A 16 -8.85 11.43 -7.79
CA ARG A 16 -10.16 11.12 -8.40
C ARG A 16 -10.50 9.63 -8.36
N MET A 17 -9.56 8.77 -8.01
CA MET A 17 -9.77 7.34 -7.87
C MET A 17 -10.52 7.06 -6.56
N THR A 18 -11.78 6.68 -6.66
CA THR A 18 -12.58 6.22 -5.52
C THR A 18 -12.95 4.75 -5.69
N GLU A 19 -13.17 4.05 -4.59
CA GLU A 19 -13.59 2.64 -4.62
C GLU A 19 -14.83 2.46 -5.50
N GLU A 20 -15.81 3.35 -5.39
CA GLU A 20 -17.05 3.32 -6.17
C GLU A 20 -16.79 3.44 -7.67
N LYS A 21 -16.05 4.48 -8.10
CA LYS A 21 -15.72 4.71 -9.52
C LYS A 21 -14.91 3.57 -10.13
N VAL A 22 -13.98 3.01 -9.37
CA VAL A 22 -13.15 1.91 -9.86
C VAL A 22 -13.97 0.65 -10.00
N LEU A 23 -14.87 0.34 -9.06
CA LEU A 23 -15.77 -0.81 -9.18
C LEU A 23 -16.74 -0.66 -10.36
N GLU A 24 -17.30 0.53 -10.59
CA GLU A 24 -18.16 0.78 -11.74
C GLU A 24 -17.43 0.65 -13.09
N THR A 25 -16.17 1.06 -13.16
CA THR A 25 -15.42 1.16 -14.41
C THR A 25 -14.61 -0.09 -14.74
N CYS A 26 -14.01 -0.70 -13.72
CA CYS A 26 -13.04 -1.79 -13.89
C CYS A 26 -13.65 -3.17 -13.61
N PHE A 27 -14.82 -3.23 -13.00
CA PHE A 27 -15.47 -4.51 -12.73
C PHE A 27 -16.19 -5.02 -13.99
N PRO A 28 -16.15 -6.34 -14.28
CA PRO A 28 -16.77 -6.87 -15.48
C PRO A 28 -18.27 -6.55 -15.53
N SER A 29 -18.75 -6.03 -16.66
CA SER A 29 -20.17 -5.87 -16.92
C SER A 29 -20.85 -7.24 -17.08
N GLU A 30 -22.18 -7.29 -16.93
CA GLU A 30 -22.94 -8.52 -17.20
C GLU A 30 -22.67 -9.10 -18.61
N GLU A 31 -22.51 -8.22 -19.61
CA GLU A 31 -22.17 -8.62 -20.97
C GLU A 31 -20.80 -9.33 -21.04
N MET A 32 -19.80 -8.84 -20.30
CA MET A 32 -18.48 -9.50 -20.20
C MET A 32 -18.57 -10.84 -19.46
N LEU A 33 -19.37 -10.92 -18.40
CA LEU A 33 -19.59 -12.16 -17.67
C LEU A 33 -20.33 -13.21 -18.52
N ASP A 34 -21.31 -12.78 -19.34
CA ASP A 34 -22.00 -13.65 -20.27
C ASP A 34 -21.08 -14.16 -21.40
N ALA A 35 -20.21 -13.30 -21.91
CA ALA A 35 -19.18 -13.71 -22.87
C ALA A 35 -18.20 -14.72 -22.28
N HIS A 36 -17.83 -14.56 -21.01
CA HIS A 36 -17.00 -15.51 -20.25
C HIS A 36 -17.68 -16.87 -20.11
N ARG A 37 -18.97 -16.89 -19.73
CA ARG A 37 -19.76 -18.12 -19.62
C ARG A 37 -19.90 -18.82 -20.99
N ALA A 38 -20.15 -18.06 -22.05
CA ALA A 38 -20.23 -18.58 -23.40
C ALA A 38 -18.90 -19.18 -23.90
N ALA A 39 -17.77 -18.70 -23.40
CA ALA A 39 -16.44 -19.25 -23.68
C ALA A 39 -16.09 -20.47 -22.80
N GLY A 40 -17.01 -20.95 -21.94
CA GLY A 40 -16.78 -22.07 -21.05
C GLY A 40 -15.91 -21.74 -19.84
N LEU A 41 -15.77 -20.45 -19.53
CA LEU A 41 -15.05 -19.98 -18.34
C LEU A 41 -16.08 -19.76 -17.20
N GLU A 42 -15.84 -20.38 -16.08
CA GLU A 42 -16.68 -20.18 -14.90
C GLU A 42 -16.19 -18.96 -14.11
N TRP A 43 -17.13 -18.08 -13.77
CA TRP A 43 -16.91 -16.95 -12.86
C TRP A 43 -17.93 -17.08 -11.74
N SER A 44 -17.45 -17.42 -10.55
CA SER A 44 -18.30 -17.65 -9.39
C SER A 44 -18.58 -16.35 -8.63
N GLU A 45 -19.54 -16.38 -7.71
CA GLU A 45 -19.79 -15.30 -6.76
C GLU A 45 -18.56 -15.06 -5.87
N ALA A 46 -17.84 -16.11 -5.48
CA ALA A 46 -16.61 -16.00 -4.71
C ALA A 46 -15.49 -15.27 -5.48
N ASP A 47 -15.40 -15.47 -6.81
CA ASP A 47 -14.44 -14.74 -7.66
C ASP A 47 -14.81 -13.25 -7.71
N THR A 48 -16.10 -12.95 -7.79
CA THR A 48 -16.64 -11.58 -7.73
C THR A 48 -16.25 -10.88 -6.42
N GLU A 49 -16.52 -11.52 -5.29
CA GLU A 49 -16.19 -10.97 -3.96
C GLU A 49 -14.68 -10.78 -3.79
N TYR A 50 -13.88 -11.75 -4.24
CA TYR A 50 -12.42 -11.65 -4.21
C TYR A 50 -11.93 -10.47 -5.04
N ALA A 51 -12.36 -10.35 -6.29
CA ALA A 51 -11.94 -9.27 -7.19
C ALA A 51 -12.34 -7.89 -6.64
N GLN A 52 -13.55 -7.74 -6.12
CA GLN A 52 -14.02 -6.50 -5.49
C GLN A 52 -13.17 -6.12 -4.28
N ARG A 53 -12.85 -7.08 -3.43
CA ARG A 53 -12.00 -6.86 -2.25
C ARG A 53 -10.61 -6.39 -2.64
N GLU A 54 -9.97 -7.05 -3.61
CA GLU A 54 -8.64 -6.68 -4.08
C GLU A 54 -8.64 -5.29 -4.76
N LEU A 55 -9.62 -4.99 -5.60
CA LEU A 55 -9.76 -3.67 -6.20
C LEU A 55 -9.90 -2.56 -5.14
N ARG A 56 -10.74 -2.76 -4.13
CA ARG A 56 -10.89 -1.80 -3.03
C ARG A 56 -9.60 -1.61 -2.26
N ARG A 57 -8.88 -2.72 -1.98
CA ARG A 57 -7.58 -2.67 -1.31
C ARG A 57 -6.58 -1.85 -2.12
N SER A 58 -6.44 -2.13 -3.41
CA SER A 58 -5.49 -1.42 -4.29
C SER A 58 -5.81 0.07 -4.39
N VAL A 59 -7.10 0.43 -4.58
CA VAL A 59 -7.51 1.85 -4.63
C VAL A 59 -7.19 2.57 -3.33
N ARG A 60 -7.45 1.94 -2.19
CA ARG A 60 -7.12 2.52 -0.88
C ARG A 60 -5.62 2.74 -0.71
N CYS A 61 -4.81 1.74 -1.05
CA CYS A 61 -3.34 1.87 -1.01
C CYS A 61 -2.85 3.00 -1.94
N ILE A 62 -3.43 3.12 -3.15
CA ILE A 62 -3.10 4.22 -4.07
C ILE A 62 -3.45 5.57 -3.43
N ALA A 63 -4.63 5.72 -2.86
CA ALA A 63 -5.06 6.96 -2.23
C ALA A 63 -4.17 7.33 -1.03
N GLU A 64 -3.79 6.36 -0.20
CA GLU A 64 -2.92 6.56 0.96
C GLU A 64 -1.48 6.91 0.55
N ALA A 65 -0.97 6.31 -0.53
CA ALA A 65 0.38 6.55 -1.01
C ALA A 65 0.52 7.79 -1.90
N ALA A 66 -0.57 8.31 -2.46
CA ALA A 66 -0.57 9.34 -3.49
C ALA A 66 0.22 10.60 -3.09
N ASP A 67 0.01 11.11 -1.88
CA ASP A 67 0.74 12.28 -1.38
C ASP A 67 2.24 12.01 -1.24
N LEU A 68 2.63 10.87 -0.71
CA LEU A 68 4.04 10.47 -0.57
C LEU A 68 4.72 10.27 -1.92
N MET A 69 4.01 9.70 -2.92
CA MET A 69 4.55 9.48 -4.26
C MET A 69 4.81 10.78 -5.03
N SER A 70 4.19 11.90 -4.62
CA SER A 70 4.38 13.22 -5.23
C SER A 70 5.57 14.01 -4.68
N ARG A 71 6.19 13.55 -3.59
CA ARG A 71 7.28 14.22 -2.88
C ARG A 71 8.42 13.25 -2.57
N GLU A 72 9.50 13.77 -1.99
CA GLU A 72 10.64 12.96 -1.59
C GLU A 72 10.22 11.91 -0.55
N HIS A 73 10.54 10.67 -0.82
CA HIS A 73 10.24 9.53 0.04
C HIS A 73 11.30 8.44 -0.09
N THR A 74 11.33 7.55 0.89
CA THR A 74 12.20 6.37 0.89
C THR A 74 11.35 5.10 0.88
N LEU A 75 11.75 4.13 0.08
CA LEU A 75 11.16 2.79 0.02
C LEU A 75 11.86 1.87 1.01
N TYR A 76 11.08 1.15 1.80
CA TYR A 76 11.57 0.12 2.72
C TYR A 76 10.86 -1.21 2.49
N HIS A 77 11.61 -2.29 2.71
CA HIS A 77 11.04 -3.62 2.89
C HIS A 77 10.86 -3.85 4.40
N MET A 78 9.65 -4.16 4.84
CA MET A 78 9.35 -4.24 6.29
C MET A 78 10.20 -5.29 7.01
N ASP A 79 10.51 -6.41 6.35
CA ASP A 79 11.33 -7.47 6.96
C ASP A 79 12.81 -7.10 7.12
N ASP A 80 13.29 -6.09 6.38
CA ASP A 80 14.67 -5.62 6.51
C ASP A 80 14.83 -4.58 7.62
N VAL A 81 13.75 -3.87 7.97
CA VAL A 81 13.74 -2.82 9.02
C VAL A 81 14.25 -3.33 10.35
N PRO A 82 13.85 -4.51 10.87
CA PRO A 82 14.39 -5.05 12.12
C PRO A 82 15.89 -5.28 12.10
N ASN A 83 16.42 -5.79 10.99
CA ASN A 83 17.86 -6.02 10.84
C ASN A 83 18.63 -4.71 10.87
N MET A 84 18.14 -3.69 10.13
CA MET A 84 18.72 -2.35 10.13
C MET A 84 18.62 -1.67 11.50
N ALA A 85 17.52 -1.86 12.21
CA ALA A 85 17.31 -1.31 13.55
C ALA A 85 18.01 -2.10 14.66
N GLY A 86 18.48 -3.32 14.40
CA GLY A 86 19.10 -4.21 15.38
C GLY A 86 18.10 -4.80 16.40
N THR A 87 16.85 -5.02 15.99
CA THR A 87 15.76 -5.47 16.89
C THR A 87 15.36 -6.93 16.70
N GLY A 88 15.73 -7.55 15.57
CA GLY A 88 15.48 -8.96 15.27
C GLY A 88 14.02 -9.34 14.98
N GLN A 89 13.04 -8.47 15.25
CA GLN A 89 11.62 -8.70 15.01
C GLN A 89 10.97 -7.48 14.36
N ALA A 90 10.09 -7.73 13.37
CA ALA A 90 9.33 -6.66 12.72
C ALA A 90 8.11 -6.26 13.56
N PRO A 91 7.84 -4.96 13.71
CA PRO A 91 6.59 -4.51 14.27
C PRO A 91 5.43 -4.79 13.30
N LYS A 92 4.20 -4.82 13.81
CA LYS A 92 3.02 -4.86 12.95
C LYS A 92 2.94 -3.58 12.13
N MET A 93 2.74 -3.71 10.81
CA MET A 93 2.83 -2.59 9.86
C MET A 93 1.87 -1.44 10.20
N GLU A 94 0.62 -1.73 10.58
CA GLU A 94 -0.36 -0.70 10.97
C GLU A 94 0.11 0.09 12.20
N ALA A 95 0.55 -0.61 13.23
CA ALA A 95 1.06 0.03 14.45
C ALA A 95 2.33 0.84 14.18
N PHE A 96 3.19 0.36 13.29
CA PHE A 96 4.38 1.06 12.86
C PHE A 96 4.03 2.37 12.11
N PHE A 97 3.05 2.33 11.21
CA PHE A 97 2.60 3.54 10.49
C PHE A 97 2.02 4.58 11.44
N GLU A 98 1.23 4.16 12.42
CA GLU A 98 0.72 5.09 13.45
C GLU A 98 1.86 5.69 14.29
N ALA A 99 2.88 4.90 14.62
CA ALA A 99 4.07 5.40 15.33
C ALA A 99 4.88 6.39 14.47
N ILE A 100 5.05 6.15 13.19
CA ILE A 100 5.68 7.11 12.26
C ILE A 100 4.84 8.39 12.15
N LYS A 101 3.52 8.29 12.02
CA LYS A 101 2.62 9.46 12.00
C LYS A 101 2.74 10.30 13.29
N ALA A 102 2.88 9.66 14.43
CA ALA A 102 3.07 10.35 15.70
C ALA A 102 4.38 11.19 15.75
N THR A 103 5.35 10.89 14.90
CA THR A 103 6.57 11.72 14.75
C THR A 103 6.40 12.89 13.78
N GLY A 104 5.22 13.08 13.20
CA GLY A 104 4.92 14.14 12.23
C GLY A 104 5.22 13.77 10.78
N HIS A 105 5.52 12.51 10.49
CA HIS A 105 5.80 12.00 9.16
C HIS A 105 4.65 11.14 8.65
N ALA A 106 4.69 10.80 7.36
CA ALA A 106 3.73 9.92 6.71
C ALA A 106 4.37 8.57 6.33
N ALA A 107 3.57 7.52 6.35
CA ALA A 107 3.94 6.22 5.82
C ALA A 107 2.73 5.59 5.14
N ALA A 108 2.95 4.88 4.04
CA ALA A 108 1.91 4.21 3.27
C ALA A 108 2.41 2.90 2.66
N ARG A 109 1.52 1.93 2.52
CA ARG A 109 1.79 0.70 1.75
C ARG A 109 1.85 0.99 0.27
N LEU A 110 2.61 0.20 -0.47
CA LEU A 110 2.47 0.14 -1.91
C LEU A 110 1.36 -0.85 -2.30
N PRO A 111 0.54 -0.52 -3.32
CA PRO A 111 -0.46 -1.45 -3.82
C PRO A 111 0.21 -2.70 -4.37
N ASP A 112 -0.32 -3.87 -3.98
CA ASP A 112 0.05 -5.19 -4.46
C ASP A 112 1.54 -5.59 -4.31
N ILE A 113 2.31 -4.85 -3.50
CA ILE A 113 3.73 -5.12 -3.23
C ILE A 113 3.96 -5.21 -1.71
N ASP A 114 3.35 -6.21 -1.07
CA ASP A 114 3.68 -6.55 0.32
C ASP A 114 5.06 -7.27 0.37
N PRO A 115 5.89 -6.99 1.37
CA PRO A 115 5.72 -6.10 2.52
C PRO A 115 6.42 -4.74 2.34
N PHE A 116 6.35 -4.12 1.18
CA PHE A 116 6.96 -2.82 0.95
C PHE A 116 6.09 -1.65 1.43
N PHE A 117 6.75 -0.61 1.91
CA PHE A 117 6.13 0.66 2.26
C PHE A 117 7.02 1.85 1.89
N ILE A 118 6.42 3.02 1.78
CA ILE A 118 7.11 4.29 1.56
C ILE A 118 6.87 5.23 2.75
N THR A 119 7.84 6.09 3.02
CA THR A 119 7.75 7.12 4.06
C THR A 119 8.62 8.32 3.71
N ASP A 120 8.21 9.50 4.15
CA ASP A 120 9.03 10.72 4.13
C ASP A 120 9.83 10.90 5.43
N ALA A 121 9.71 9.96 6.37
CA ALA A 121 10.51 9.98 7.58
C ALA A 121 11.99 9.76 7.27
N PRO A 122 12.90 10.54 7.86
CA PRO A 122 14.34 10.28 7.79
C PRO A 122 14.68 8.89 8.33
N HIS A 123 15.76 8.31 7.81
CA HIS A 123 16.17 6.94 8.18
C HIS A 123 16.37 6.75 9.69
N ASP A 124 16.92 7.71 10.39
CA ASP A 124 17.12 7.68 11.83
C ASP A 124 15.80 7.68 12.61
N VAL A 125 14.76 8.37 12.12
CA VAL A 125 13.40 8.33 12.66
C VAL A 125 12.78 6.96 12.47
N VAL A 126 12.90 6.37 11.31
CA VAL A 126 12.43 4.99 11.03
C VAL A 126 13.09 4.00 11.99
N MET A 127 14.42 4.08 12.16
CA MET A 127 15.17 3.17 13.04
C MET A 127 14.84 3.39 14.52
N SER A 128 14.73 4.63 14.98
CA SER A 128 14.41 4.92 16.38
C SER A 128 12.98 4.52 16.74
N THR A 129 12.02 4.75 15.84
CA THR A 129 10.62 4.31 16.01
C THR A 129 10.53 2.79 16.13
N THR A 130 11.23 2.06 15.26
CA THR A 130 11.28 0.59 15.32
C THR A 130 11.81 0.08 16.66
N ARG A 131 12.91 0.66 17.15
CA ARG A 131 13.49 0.27 18.45
C ARG A 131 12.54 0.57 19.61
N ALA A 132 11.90 1.74 19.61
CA ALA A 132 10.99 2.15 20.68
C ALA A 132 9.77 1.22 20.78
N MET A 133 9.20 0.80 19.67
CA MET A 133 8.05 -0.10 19.64
C MET A 133 8.36 -1.48 20.24
N LEU A 134 9.58 -1.97 20.06
CA LEU A 134 9.94 -3.33 20.48
C LEU A 134 10.51 -3.37 21.89
N GLN A 135 11.04 -2.26 22.40
CA GLN A 135 11.42 -2.14 23.81
C GLN A 135 10.21 -2.06 24.75
N GLY A 136 9.08 -1.51 24.30
CA GLY A 136 7.81 -1.46 25.06
C GLY A 136 7.02 -2.76 25.07
N SER A 137 7.43 -3.78 24.30
CA SER A 137 6.74 -5.08 24.22
C SER A 137 7.30 -6.16 25.17
N THR A 138 8.22 -5.78 26.08
CA THR A 138 8.92 -6.73 26.98
C THR A 138 8.43 -6.63 28.43
N GLU A 139 7.28 -5.98 28.68
CA GLU A 139 6.59 -6.00 29.99
C GLU A 139 5.33 -6.86 29.96
#